data_56b8fe7ebd54c4517c4191f279a8c7d5
#
_entry.id   56b8fe7ebd54c4517c4191f279a8c7d5
#
_cell.length_a   1.000
_cell.length_b   1.000
_cell.length_c   1.000
_cell.angle_alpha   90.00
_cell.angle_beta   90.00
_cell.angle_gamma   90.00
#
_symmetry.space_group_name_H-M   'P 1'
#
loop_
_entity.id
_entity.type
_entity.pdbx_description
1 polymer ?
#
loop_
_entity_poly.entity_id
_entity_poly.type
_entity_poly.pdbx_seq_one_letter_code
_entity_poly.pdbx_strand_id
1 'polypeptide(L)'
;VPVRESEIELLCSQLASYYVFPDIANDIAKILRTRLAEGAYAEVDDEAFAALVTTDLQSVNGDKHLRLLYSHDEVPETGQASAWDPVAYQKEAELDAFGIAKVERLKGNVGLLDLRLLHGAEVATPAYIAAMNLIAHTDALIIDVRNNRGGDPHTVALICSYLFDEPVHLNDIYNRPDDITIQFWTLPHVPGPKFGGKKPIYVLTSSRTFSGAEELSYNLQQNERATLIGETTRGGAHPGDRYRVGPHLKSSIPNGRSINPISGTNWEAVGVVPHLAVPEEEAFDVAYRKALEHVLTLGNDGPRRTIAEAAAEALKS
;
A
#
# COMPACT_ATOMS: atom_id res chain seq x y z
N VAL A 1 23.43 29.88 -17.83
CA VAL A 1 23.04 28.81 -16.91
C VAL A 1 22.16 27.89 -17.73
N PRO A 2 22.43 26.59 -17.84
CA PRO A 2 21.54 25.64 -18.48
C PRO A 2 20.11 25.76 -17.94
N VAL A 3 19.13 25.65 -18.82
CA VAL A 3 17.74 25.51 -18.39
C VAL A 3 17.64 24.24 -17.52
N ARG A 4 16.96 24.29 -16.37
CA ARG A 4 16.80 23.18 -15.41
C ARG A 4 18.00 22.89 -14.49
N GLU A 5 19.08 23.69 -14.54
CA GLU A 5 20.24 23.42 -13.66
C GLU A 5 19.89 23.55 -12.18
N SER A 6 19.13 24.57 -11.80
CA SER A 6 18.71 24.80 -10.41
C SER A 6 17.85 23.65 -9.85
N GLU A 7 16.90 23.15 -10.64
CA GLU A 7 16.04 22.05 -10.26
C GLU A 7 16.81 20.72 -10.11
N ILE A 8 17.72 20.44 -11.06
CA ILE A 8 18.54 19.22 -11.01
C ILE A 8 19.50 19.26 -9.83
N GLU A 9 20.19 20.37 -9.56
CA GLU A 9 21.12 20.46 -8.44
C GLU A 9 20.40 20.42 -7.09
N LEU A 10 19.22 21.04 -6.98
CA LEU A 10 18.39 20.91 -5.79
C LEU A 10 17.94 19.45 -5.57
N LEU A 11 17.48 18.77 -6.62
CA LEU A 11 17.10 17.37 -6.57
C LEU A 11 18.29 16.46 -6.16
N CYS A 12 19.48 16.69 -6.74
CA CYS A 12 20.70 15.96 -6.33
C CYS A 12 21.05 16.19 -4.85
N SER A 13 20.89 17.40 -4.34
CA SER A 13 21.08 17.71 -2.92
C SER A 13 20.07 17.00 -2.03
N GLN A 14 18.80 16.98 -2.44
CA GLN A 14 17.73 16.26 -1.72
C GLN A 14 18.00 14.74 -1.70
N LEU A 15 18.43 14.16 -2.83
CA LEU A 15 18.79 12.74 -2.90
C LEU A 15 19.94 12.40 -1.93
N ALA A 16 20.98 13.21 -1.92
CA ALA A 16 22.13 13.02 -1.02
C ALA A 16 21.70 13.08 0.46
N SER A 17 20.78 13.97 0.80
CA SER A 17 20.30 14.19 2.16
C SER A 17 19.32 13.13 2.65
N TYR A 18 18.39 12.70 1.79
CA TYR A 18 17.20 11.97 2.22
C TYR A 18 17.09 10.55 1.69
N TYR A 19 17.58 10.25 0.46
CA TYR A 19 17.37 8.93 -0.13
C TYR A 19 17.98 7.82 0.74
N VAL A 20 17.21 6.77 1.00
CA VAL A 20 17.55 5.69 1.94
C VAL A 20 18.85 4.94 1.59
N PHE A 21 19.30 5.01 0.31
CA PHE A 21 20.54 4.40 -0.18
C PHE A 21 21.53 5.46 -0.69
N PRO A 22 22.47 5.96 0.14
CA PRO A 22 23.39 7.05 -0.21
C PRO A 22 24.26 6.78 -1.44
N ASP A 23 24.73 5.56 -1.61
CA ASP A 23 25.57 5.18 -2.74
C ASP A 23 24.81 5.26 -4.06
N ILE A 24 23.56 4.76 -4.06
CA ILE A 24 22.66 4.85 -5.21
C ILE A 24 22.28 6.31 -5.50
N ALA A 25 22.07 7.13 -4.46
CA ALA A 25 21.83 8.57 -4.63
C ALA A 25 22.97 9.25 -5.38
N ASN A 26 24.23 8.91 -5.07
CA ASN A 26 25.40 9.43 -5.76
C ASN A 26 25.44 9.00 -7.24
N ASP A 27 25.08 7.77 -7.55
CA ASP A 27 25.09 7.28 -8.93
C ASP A 27 23.96 7.92 -9.74
N ILE A 28 22.78 8.07 -9.16
CA ILE A 28 21.66 8.80 -9.77
C ILE A 28 22.06 10.27 -10.05
N ALA A 29 22.68 10.95 -9.08
CA ALA A 29 23.12 12.34 -9.25
C ALA A 29 24.11 12.51 -10.41
N LYS A 30 25.02 11.56 -10.63
CA LYS A 30 25.92 11.55 -11.80
C LYS A 30 25.12 11.45 -13.11
N ILE A 31 24.14 10.55 -13.17
CA ILE A 31 23.28 10.38 -14.34
C ILE A 31 22.54 11.68 -14.64
N LEU A 32 21.86 12.28 -13.66
CA LEU A 32 21.10 13.51 -13.84
C LEU A 32 21.97 14.66 -14.36
N ARG A 33 23.19 14.85 -13.83
CA ARG A 33 24.13 15.87 -14.28
C ARG A 33 24.64 15.61 -15.69
N THR A 34 24.92 14.36 -16.04
CA THR A 34 25.33 13.97 -17.39
C THR A 34 24.22 14.27 -18.40
N ARG A 35 22.99 13.87 -18.10
CA ARG A 35 21.81 14.13 -18.94
C ARG A 35 21.53 15.62 -19.10
N LEU A 36 21.71 16.40 -18.02
CA LEU A 36 21.62 17.86 -18.07
C LEU A 36 22.66 18.45 -19.03
N ALA A 37 23.93 18.02 -18.92
CA ALA A 37 25.03 18.49 -19.78
C ALA A 37 24.81 18.11 -21.26
N GLU A 38 24.17 16.99 -21.54
CA GLU A 38 23.77 16.54 -22.87
C GLU A 38 22.54 17.30 -23.43
N GLY A 39 21.91 18.17 -22.63
CA GLY A 39 20.73 18.92 -23.03
C GLY A 39 19.43 18.12 -23.04
N ALA A 40 19.39 16.97 -22.42
CA ALA A 40 18.23 16.06 -22.43
C ALA A 40 16.95 16.69 -21.85
N TYR A 41 17.08 17.75 -21.05
CA TYR A 41 15.96 18.43 -20.38
C TYR A 41 15.70 19.86 -20.93
N ALA A 42 16.31 20.26 -22.07
CA ALA A 42 16.38 21.64 -22.45
C ALA A 42 15.09 22.24 -23.04
N GLU A 43 14.37 21.51 -23.87
CA GLU A 43 13.23 22.02 -24.64
C GLU A 43 11.92 21.30 -24.31
N VAL A 44 11.69 21.08 -23.01
CA VAL A 44 10.50 20.39 -22.51
C VAL A 44 9.77 21.21 -21.45
N ASP A 45 8.45 21.09 -21.39
CA ASP A 45 7.64 21.65 -20.31
C ASP A 45 7.87 20.91 -18.99
N ASP A 46 7.27 21.39 -17.90
CA ASP A 46 7.46 20.84 -16.56
C ASP A 46 6.93 19.40 -16.43
N GLU A 47 5.86 19.05 -17.14
CA GLU A 47 5.27 17.71 -17.10
C GLU A 47 6.17 16.69 -17.79
N ALA A 48 6.64 17.00 -19.00
CA ALA A 48 7.59 16.18 -19.74
C ALA A 48 8.94 16.09 -19.02
N PHE A 49 9.43 17.20 -18.44
CA PHE A 49 10.63 17.21 -17.60
C PHE A 49 10.49 16.25 -16.42
N ALA A 50 9.40 16.32 -15.69
CA ALA A 50 9.14 15.42 -14.55
C ALA A 50 9.14 13.94 -14.98
N ALA A 51 8.57 13.62 -16.14
CA ALA A 51 8.55 12.26 -16.67
C ALA A 51 9.96 11.75 -17.06
N LEU A 52 10.75 12.57 -17.75
CA LEU A 52 12.12 12.24 -18.14
C LEU A 52 13.02 12.03 -16.92
N VAL A 53 12.99 12.97 -15.97
CA VAL A 53 13.76 12.87 -14.73
C VAL A 53 13.33 11.65 -13.92
N THR A 54 12.04 11.33 -13.84
CA THR A 54 11.57 10.11 -13.16
C THR A 54 12.17 8.85 -13.78
N THR A 55 12.26 8.77 -15.11
CA THR A 55 12.91 7.66 -15.80
C THR A 55 14.38 7.53 -15.41
N ASP A 56 15.10 8.67 -15.39
CA ASP A 56 16.52 8.68 -15.02
C ASP A 56 16.72 8.36 -13.53
N LEU A 57 15.86 8.83 -12.64
CA LEU A 57 15.86 8.50 -11.22
C LEU A 57 15.72 6.99 -10.96
N GLN A 58 14.85 6.32 -11.70
CA GLN A 58 14.56 4.90 -11.55
C GLN A 58 15.54 3.99 -12.31
N SER A 59 16.47 4.54 -13.09
CA SER A 59 17.34 3.77 -13.99
C SER A 59 18.37 2.89 -13.26
N VAL A 60 18.72 3.21 -12.00
CA VAL A 60 19.77 2.51 -11.26
C VAL A 60 19.23 1.26 -10.56
N ASN A 61 18.16 1.41 -9.78
CA ASN A 61 17.62 0.33 -8.94
C ASN A 61 16.13 0.08 -9.09
N GLY A 62 15.45 0.81 -9.99
CA GLY A 62 14.04 0.59 -10.27
C GLY A 62 13.07 1.03 -9.17
N ASP A 63 13.52 1.83 -8.18
CA ASP A 63 12.69 2.27 -7.06
C ASP A 63 11.51 3.12 -7.54
N LYS A 64 10.31 2.53 -7.47
CA LYS A 64 9.08 3.12 -8.04
C LYS A 64 8.50 4.27 -7.22
N HIS A 65 8.94 4.44 -5.97
CA HIS A 65 8.58 5.58 -5.15
C HIS A 65 9.45 6.81 -5.45
N LEU A 66 10.64 6.61 -6.04
CA LEU A 66 11.55 7.70 -6.39
C LEU A 66 11.09 8.37 -7.70
N ARG A 67 10.59 9.62 -7.61
CA ARG A 67 9.97 10.33 -8.72
C ARG A 67 10.18 11.84 -8.65
N LEU A 68 10.16 12.49 -9.80
CA LEU A 68 9.82 13.90 -9.94
C LEU A 68 8.38 14.00 -10.43
N LEU A 69 7.56 14.81 -9.77
CA LEU A 69 6.13 14.95 -10.03
C LEU A 69 5.81 16.39 -10.44
N TYR A 70 5.02 16.55 -11.49
CA TYR A 70 4.41 17.80 -11.84
C TYR A 70 3.13 18.08 -11.04
N SER A 71 2.86 19.34 -10.71
CA SER A 71 1.65 19.79 -10.03
C SER A 71 1.07 20.99 -10.77
N HIS A 72 -0.23 20.96 -11.09
CA HIS A 72 -0.93 22.11 -11.66
C HIS A 72 -0.94 23.31 -10.70
N ASP A 73 -1.12 23.02 -9.41
CA ASP A 73 -1.08 24.02 -8.35
C ASP A 73 0.37 24.30 -7.97
N GLU A 74 0.64 25.55 -7.60
CA GLU A 74 1.96 25.95 -7.14
C GLU A 74 2.32 25.23 -5.84
N VAL A 75 3.50 24.63 -5.83
CA VAL A 75 4.05 23.93 -4.65
C VAL A 75 4.55 24.98 -3.64
N PRO A 76 4.05 25.01 -2.39
CA PRO A 76 4.45 26.00 -1.40
C PRO A 76 5.96 26.05 -1.15
N GLU A 77 6.48 27.26 -0.87
CA GLU A 77 7.93 27.47 -0.62
C GLU A 77 8.42 26.90 0.72
N THR A 78 7.55 26.58 1.64
CA THR A 78 7.91 26.06 2.96
C THR A 78 8.26 24.57 2.90
N GLY A 79 9.52 24.31 3.08
CA GLY A 79 10.37 23.14 3.39
C GLY A 79 9.88 21.70 3.10
N GLN A 80 8.68 21.30 3.44
CA GLN A 80 8.06 20.05 2.99
C GLN A 80 7.02 20.36 1.92
N ALA A 81 7.00 19.60 0.84
CA ALA A 81 6.23 19.90 -0.38
C ALA A 81 4.71 19.75 -0.26
N SER A 82 4.22 19.54 0.92
CA SER A 82 2.85 19.88 1.32
C SER A 82 2.93 20.55 2.69
N ALA A 83 2.54 21.78 2.80
CA ALA A 83 2.02 22.22 4.08
C ALA A 83 0.90 21.22 4.40
N TRP A 84 1.16 20.28 5.31
CA TRP A 84 0.16 19.33 5.80
C TRP A 84 -1.01 20.18 6.32
N ASP A 85 -2.11 20.18 5.57
CA ASP A 85 -3.36 20.75 6.02
C ASP A 85 -4.24 19.59 6.51
N PRO A 86 -4.31 19.37 7.84
CA PRO A 86 -5.08 18.26 8.39
C PRO A 86 -6.57 18.37 8.06
N VAL A 87 -7.11 19.60 7.90
CA VAL A 87 -8.53 19.83 7.59
C VAL A 87 -8.82 19.46 6.15
N ALA A 88 -7.97 19.87 5.21
CA ALA A 88 -8.10 19.50 3.81
C ALA A 88 -7.94 17.98 3.62
N TYR A 89 -6.98 17.36 4.29
CA TYR A 89 -6.76 15.91 4.24
C TYR A 89 -7.92 15.11 4.84
N GLN A 90 -8.45 15.54 5.99
CA GLN A 90 -9.65 14.95 6.58
C GLN A 90 -10.81 14.96 5.59
N LYS A 91 -11.05 16.12 4.94
CA LYS A 91 -12.13 16.26 3.96
C LYS A 91 -11.91 15.38 2.71
N GLU A 92 -10.68 15.29 2.22
CA GLU A 92 -10.32 14.39 1.12
C GLU A 92 -10.61 12.93 1.49
N ALA A 93 -10.18 12.48 2.67
CA ALA A 93 -10.44 11.14 3.16
C ALA A 93 -11.93 10.84 3.33
N GLU A 94 -12.73 11.82 3.80
CA GLU A 94 -14.19 11.68 3.90
C GLU A 94 -14.86 11.51 2.54
N LEU A 95 -14.41 12.23 1.51
CA LEU A 95 -14.99 12.19 0.16
C LEU A 95 -14.77 10.85 -0.56
N ASP A 96 -13.73 10.12 -0.23
CA ASP A 96 -13.47 8.78 -0.77
C ASP A 96 -13.79 7.65 0.22
N ALA A 97 -14.59 7.96 1.27
CA ALA A 97 -14.96 7.01 2.33
C ALA A 97 -13.74 6.36 3.00
N PHE A 98 -12.68 7.14 3.24
CA PHE A 98 -11.42 6.70 3.85
C PHE A 98 -10.73 5.56 3.08
N GLY A 99 -10.93 5.52 1.76
CA GLY A 99 -10.40 4.50 0.88
C GLY A 99 -11.15 3.16 0.93
N ILE A 100 -12.26 3.08 1.65
CA ILE A 100 -13.11 1.89 1.74
C ILE A 100 -14.19 1.95 0.64
N ALA A 101 -13.98 1.23 -0.45
CA ALA A 101 -14.93 1.21 -1.56
C ALA A 101 -16.16 0.33 -1.26
N LYS A 102 -15.97 -0.75 -0.46
CA LYS A 102 -17.06 -1.68 -0.17
C LYS A 102 -16.82 -2.45 1.12
N VAL A 103 -17.88 -2.59 1.91
CA VAL A 103 -17.98 -3.55 3.01
C VAL A 103 -19.28 -4.31 2.82
N GLU A 104 -19.21 -5.62 2.65
CA GLU A 104 -20.39 -6.43 2.36
C GLU A 104 -20.34 -7.79 3.03
N ARG A 105 -21.50 -8.29 3.43
CA ARG A 105 -21.71 -9.69 3.76
C ARG A 105 -22.35 -10.39 2.57
N LEU A 106 -21.56 -11.14 1.82
CA LEU A 106 -21.96 -11.94 0.67
C LEU A 106 -22.81 -13.15 1.08
N LYS A 107 -23.47 -13.80 0.10
CA LYS A 107 -24.16 -15.08 0.31
C LYS A 107 -23.19 -16.10 0.93
N GLY A 108 -23.71 -17.00 1.77
CA GLY A 108 -22.89 -17.98 2.49
C GLY A 108 -22.08 -17.37 3.65
N ASN A 109 -22.45 -16.20 4.16
CA ASN A 109 -21.80 -15.54 5.31
C ASN A 109 -20.31 -15.25 5.08
N VAL A 110 -19.92 -14.86 3.88
CA VAL A 110 -18.56 -14.43 3.53
C VAL A 110 -18.47 -12.91 3.60
N GLY A 111 -17.47 -12.38 4.33
CA GLY A 111 -17.17 -10.95 4.36
C GLY A 111 -16.40 -10.52 3.12
N LEU A 112 -16.71 -9.34 2.60
CA LEU A 112 -15.94 -8.65 1.57
C LEU A 112 -15.55 -7.27 2.07
N LEU A 113 -14.28 -6.95 1.96
CA LEU A 113 -13.69 -5.63 2.25
C LEU A 113 -12.88 -5.19 1.03
N ASP A 114 -13.40 -4.23 0.26
CA ASP A 114 -12.71 -3.63 -0.91
C ASP A 114 -12.06 -2.32 -0.50
N LEU A 115 -10.73 -2.27 -0.55
CA LEU A 115 -9.89 -1.16 -0.14
C LEU A 115 -9.16 -0.56 -1.33
N ARG A 116 -9.22 0.76 -1.51
CA ARG A 116 -8.61 1.47 -2.65
C ARG A 116 -7.41 2.32 -2.24
N LEU A 117 -7.40 2.80 -0.99
CA LEU A 117 -6.33 3.56 -0.38
C LEU A 117 -6.35 3.29 1.13
N LEU A 118 -5.20 3.41 1.79
CA LEU A 118 -5.09 3.30 3.24
C LEU A 118 -4.77 4.69 3.78
N HIS A 119 -5.80 5.50 4.03
CA HIS A 119 -5.61 6.81 4.63
C HIS A 119 -5.00 6.71 6.02
N GLY A 120 -4.36 7.80 6.48
CA GLY A 120 -3.71 7.87 7.78
C GLY A 120 -4.63 7.48 8.93
N ALA A 121 -4.10 6.72 9.88
CA ALA A 121 -4.87 6.20 11.00
C ALA A 121 -5.53 7.30 11.83
N GLU A 122 -4.94 8.51 11.88
CA GLU A 122 -5.48 9.66 12.59
C GLU A 122 -6.86 10.11 12.09
N VAL A 123 -7.17 9.86 10.81
CA VAL A 123 -8.48 10.21 10.22
C VAL A 123 -9.35 8.98 9.92
N ALA A 124 -8.74 7.86 9.57
CA ALA A 124 -9.45 6.69 9.03
C ALA A 124 -9.87 5.66 10.11
N THR A 125 -9.28 5.70 11.31
CA THR A 125 -9.52 4.71 12.36
C THR A 125 -11.01 4.44 12.63
N PRO A 126 -11.91 5.44 12.79
CA PRO A 126 -13.32 5.17 13.05
C PRO A 126 -14.01 4.37 11.94
N ALA A 127 -13.69 4.66 10.68
CA ALA A 127 -14.26 3.98 9.52
C ALA A 127 -13.78 2.52 9.44
N TYR A 128 -12.50 2.27 9.66
CA TYR A 128 -11.94 0.92 9.69
C TYR A 128 -12.48 0.08 10.86
N ILE A 129 -12.66 0.68 12.05
CA ILE A 129 -13.31 0.00 13.19
C ILE A 129 -14.72 -0.44 12.79
N ALA A 130 -15.52 0.45 12.19
CA ALA A 130 -16.88 0.14 11.77
C ALA A 130 -16.91 -0.98 10.71
N ALA A 131 -16.03 -0.91 9.71
CA ALA A 131 -15.90 -1.91 8.66
C ALA A 131 -15.54 -3.29 9.23
N MET A 132 -14.53 -3.35 10.10
CA MET A 132 -14.07 -4.61 10.70
C MET A 132 -15.10 -5.21 11.65
N ASN A 133 -15.84 -4.39 12.41
CA ASN A 133 -16.92 -4.86 13.28
C ASN A 133 -18.09 -5.44 12.46
N LEU A 134 -18.40 -4.87 11.28
CA LEU A 134 -19.46 -5.36 10.42
C LEU A 134 -19.20 -6.78 9.89
N ILE A 135 -17.92 -7.09 9.60
CA ILE A 135 -17.51 -8.38 9.04
C ILE A 135 -16.98 -9.37 10.09
N ALA A 136 -16.87 -8.96 11.36
CA ALA A 136 -16.24 -9.77 12.41
C ALA A 136 -16.86 -11.16 12.59
N HIS A 137 -18.16 -11.31 12.33
CA HIS A 137 -18.90 -12.56 12.50
C HIS A 137 -19.14 -13.34 11.20
N THR A 138 -18.51 -12.96 10.10
CA THR A 138 -18.53 -13.77 8.88
C THR A 138 -17.63 -15.00 9.04
N ASP A 139 -17.88 -16.04 8.25
CA ASP A 139 -17.19 -17.33 8.35
C ASP A 139 -15.87 -17.37 7.57
N ALA A 140 -15.75 -16.50 6.56
CA ALA A 140 -14.56 -16.26 5.78
C ALA A 140 -14.50 -14.78 5.39
N LEU A 141 -13.33 -14.28 5.03
CA LEU A 141 -13.11 -12.89 4.62
C LEU A 141 -12.35 -12.83 3.31
N ILE A 142 -12.84 -11.99 2.39
CA ILE A 142 -12.12 -11.57 1.18
C ILE A 142 -11.72 -10.11 1.37
N ILE A 143 -10.41 -9.81 1.27
CA ILE A 143 -9.88 -8.46 1.27
C ILE A 143 -9.39 -8.16 -0.16
N ASP A 144 -10.06 -7.24 -0.84
CA ASP A 144 -9.71 -6.86 -2.21
C ASP A 144 -8.83 -5.62 -2.22
N VAL A 145 -7.56 -5.82 -2.56
CA VAL A 145 -6.57 -4.74 -2.73
C VAL A 145 -6.06 -4.63 -4.16
N ARG A 146 -6.73 -5.24 -5.14
CA ARG A 146 -6.32 -5.21 -6.56
C ARG A 146 -6.16 -3.79 -7.11
N ASN A 147 -6.94 -2.84 -6.63
CA ASN A 147 -6.87 -1.44 -7.05
C ASN A 147 -6.36 -0.51 -5.93
N ASN A 148 -5.68 -1.04 -4.93
CA ASN A 148 -5.16 -0.27 -3.80
C ASN A 148 -3.74 0.23 -4.09
N ARG A 149 -3.54 1.54 -3.95
CA ARG A 149 -2.27 2.23 -4.21
C ARG A 149 -1.39 2.39 -2.97
N GLY A 150 -1.80 1.80 -1.84
CA GLY A 150 -1.05 1.85 -0.59
C GLY A 150 -1.58 2.87 0.41
N GLY A 151 -0.73 3.37 1.24
CA GLY A 151 -1.03 4.36 2.29
C GLY A 151 -0.32 4.04 3.60
N ASP A 152 -0.95 4.40 4.72
CA ASP A 152 -0.36 4.47 6.05
C ASP A 152 -0.11 3.07 6.67
N PRO A 153 1.11 2.77 7.13
CA PRO A 153 1.43 1.54 7.83
C PRO A 153 0.72 1.38 9.19
N HIS A 154 0.32 2.48 9.86
CA HIS A 154 -0.50 2.37 11.08
C HIS A 154 -1.91 1.86 10.77
N THR A 155 -2.48 2.23 9.63
CA THR A 155 -3.75 1.68 9.16
C THR A 155 -3.62 0.20 8.76
N VAL A 156 -2.49 -0.20 8.16
CA VAL A 156 -2.16 -1.62 7.95
C VAL A 156 -2.14 -2.37 9.28
N ALA A 157 -1.43 -1.85 10.29
CA ALA A 157 -1.36 -2.46 11.61
C ALA A 157 -2.73 -2.54 12.31
N LEU A 158 -3.58 -1.51 12.16
CA LEU A 158 -4.94 -1.52 12.68
C LEU A 158 -5.79 -2.64 12.04
N ILE A 159 -5.78 -2.78 10.72
CA ILE A 159 -6.50 -3.85 10.01
C ILE A 159 -6.00 -5.21 10.50
N CYS A 160 -4.69 -5.43 10.50
CA CYS A 160 -4.08 -6.67 10.98
C CYS A 160 -4.49 -7.01 12.42
N SER A 161 -4.65 -5.99 13.29
CA SER A 161 -5.04 -6.18 14.69
C SER A 161 -6.40 -6.86 14.88
N TYR A 162 -7.30 -6.77 13.90
CA TYR A 162 -8.56 -7.50 13.88
C TYR A 162 -8.44 -8.94 13.37
N LEU A 163 -7.33 -9.29 12.74
CA LEU A 163 -7.14 -10.55 12.01
C LEU A 163 -6.30 -11.58 12.77
N PHE A 164 -5.67 -11.17 13.87
CA PHE A 164 -4.88 -12.03 14.75
C PHE A 164 -5.46 -12.07 16.17
N ASP A 165 -5.32 -13.23 16.83
CA ASP A 165 -5.74 -13.39 18.23
C ASP A 165 -4.64 -12.92 19.19
N GLU A 166 -3.37 -13.21 18.87
CA GLU A 166 -2.20 -12.88 19.66
C GLU A 166 -1.44 -11.67 19.07
N PRO A 167 -0.57 -11.00 19.85
CA PRO A 167 0.30 -9.96 19.34
C PRO A 167 1.26 -10.47 18.25
N VAL A 168 1.36 -9.75 17.15
CA VAL A 168 2.22 -10.10 16.00
C VAL A 168 3.08 -8.92 15.62
N HIS A 169 4.40 -9.16 15.44
CA HIS A 169 5.32 -8.23 14.84
C HIS A 169 5.14 -8.28 13.31
N LEU A 170 4.67 -7.19 12.73
CA LEU A 170 4.25 -7.15 11.32
C LEU A 170 5.37 -6.73 10.39
N ASN A 171 5.99 -5.58 10.69
CA ASN A 171 6.98 -4.94 9.82
C ASN A 171 7.84 -3.97 10.63
N ASP A 172 9.06 -3.72 10.18
CA ASP A 172 9.91 -2.63 10.62
C ASP A 172 10.08 -1.63 9.48
N ILE A 173 10.17 -0.36 9.79
CA ILE A 173 10.54 0.68 8.83
C ILE A 173 11.77 1.41 9.37
N TYR A 174 12.90 1.22 8.72
CA TYR A 174 14.09 2.01 8.94
C TYR A 174 13.95 3.37 8.27
N ASN A 175 14.20 4.45 8.99
CA ASN A 175 14.24 5.83 8.50
C ASN A 175 15.68 6.34 8.54
N ARG A 176 16.22 6.73 7.38
CA ARG A 176 17.62 7.17 7.29
C ARG A 176 17.86 8.55 7.89
N PRO A 177 17.04 9.60 7.64
CA PRO A 177 17.29 10.93 8.21
C PRO A 177 17.44 10.96 9.72
N ASP A 178 16.66 10.16 10.42
CA ASP A 178 16.65 10.10 11.88
C ASP A 178 17.50 8.95 12.43
N ASP A 179 17.97 8.05 11.57
CA ASP A 179 18.70 6.81 11.90
C ASP A 179 17.95 5.96 12.94
N ILE A 180 16.63 5.81 12.72
CA ILE A 180 15.75 5.04 13.62
C ILE A 180 15.04 3.92 12.88
N THR A 181 14.67 2.88 13.61
CA THR A 181 13.78 1.83 13.12
C THR A 181 12.49 1.85 13.95
N ILE A 182 11.37 2.02 13.26
CA ILE A 182 10.02 1.99 13.85
C ILE A 182 9.46 0.60 13.64
N GLN A 183 9.01 -0.05 14.73
CA GLN A 183 8.38 -1.36 14.69
C GLN A 183 6.86 -1.23 14.60
N PHE A 184 6.25 -1.99 13.69
CA PHE A 184 4.81 -2.08 13.56
C PHE A 184 4.33 -3.43 14.08
N TRP A 185 3.48 -3.38 15.08
CA TRP A 185 2.86 -4.51 15.74
C TRP A 185 1.35 -4.45 15.65
N THR A 186 0.69 -5.60 15.75
CA THR A 186 -0.74 -5.59 16.02
C THR A 186 -1.02 -4.92 17.35
N LEU A 187 -2.09 -4.12 17.42
CA LEU A 187 -2.49 -3.45 18.65
C LEU A 187 -2.95 -4.45 19.69
N PRO A 188 -2.59 -4.25 20.97
CA PRO A 188 -2.98 -5.16 22.05
C PRO A 188 -4.49 -5.19 22.29
N HIS A 189 -5.18 -4.09 21.91
CA HIS A 189 -6.63 -3.96 22.00
C HIS A 189 -7.17 -3.19 20.79
N VAL A 190 -8.35 -3.62 20.31
CA VAL A 190 -9.12 -2.92 19.28
C VAL A 190 -10.59 -2.83 19.71
N PRO A 191 -11.31 -1.76 19.35
CA PRO A 191 -12.73 -1.62 19.69
C PRO A 191 -13.60 -2.66 18.98
N GLY A 192 -14.49 -3.32 19.74
CA GLY A 192 -15.43 -4.30 19.21
C GLY A 192 -14.85 -5.69 18.97
N PRO A 193 -15.60 -6.58 18.29
CA PRO A 193 -15.17 -7.95 18.06
C PRO A 193 -14.08 -8.03 16.98
N LYS A 194 -13.11 -8.92 17.19
CA LYS A 194 -12.13 -9.29 16.16
C LYS A 194 -12.73 -10.31 15.18
N PHE A 195 -12.30 -10.28 13.92
CA PHE A 195 -12.51 -11.40 12.99
C PHE A 195 -11.77 -12.64 13.50
N GLY A 196 -10.58 -12.46 14.08
CA GLY A 196 -9.79 -13.46 14.77
C GLY A 196 -8.83 -14.24 13.86
N GLY A 197 -7.98 -15.04 14.49
CA GLY A 197 -6.86 -15.74 13.86
C GLY A 197 -7.20 -17.06 13.16
N LYS A 198 -8.42 -17.58 13.26
CA LYS A 198 -8.75 -18.97 12.87
C LYS A 198 -9.51 -19.09 11.54
N LYS A 199 -10.36 -18.12 11.23
CA LYS A 199 -11.19 -18.15 10.03
C LYS A 199 -10.36 -17.81 8.79
N PRO A 200 -10.66 -18.41 7.60
CA PRO A 200 -9.86 -18.17 6.40
C PRO A 200 -9.98 -16.73 5.91
N ILE A 201 -8.87 -16.22 5.39
CA ILE A 201 -8.78 -14.92 4.73
C ILE A 201 -8.18 -15.14 3.35
N TYR A 202 -8.78 -14.50 2.36
CA TYR A 202 -8.29 -14.44 0.99
C TYR A 202 -8.00 -12.99 0.63
N VAL A 203 -6.78 -12.69 0.20
CA VAL A 203 -6.39 -11.35 -0.25
C VAL A 203 -6.26 -11.36 -1.76
N LEU A 204 -7.00 -10.47 -2.43
CA LEU A 204 -6.96 -10.34 -3.87
C LEU A 204 -5.93 -9.29 -4.27
N THR A 205 -4.94 -9.69 -5.08
CA THR A 205 -3.85 -8.84 -5.54
C THR A 205 -3.84 -8.67 -7.06
N SER A 206 -3.27 -7.57 -7.54
CA SER A 206 -3.00 -7.35 -8.97
C SER A 206 -1.68 -6.61 -9.15
N SER A 207 -1.24 -6.46 -10.39
CA SER A 207 -0.07 -5.66 -10.77
C SER A 207 -0.18 -4.17 -10.42
N ARG A 208 -1.36 -3.70 -9.99
CA ARG A 208 -1.61 -2.33 -9.50
C ARG A 208 -1.55 -2.21 -7.98
N THR A 209 -1.65 -3.30 -7.24
CA THR A 209 -1.47 -3.33 -5.78
C THR A 209 -0.09 -2.78 -5.43
N PHE A 210 0.00 -1.75 -4.56
CA PHE A 210 1.24 -1.02 -4.34
C PHE A 210 1.44 -0.58 -2.88
N SER A 211 2.73 -0.46 -2.44
CA SER A 211 3.13 0.19 -1.19
C SER A 211 2.43 -0.40 0.05
N GLY A 212 1.73 0.38 0.88
CA GLY A 212 1.02 -0.12 2.08
C GLY A 212 0.03 -1.27 1.82
N ALA A 213 -0.54 -1.39 0.60
CA ALA A 213 -1.37 -2.54 0.23
C ALA A 213 -0.54 -3.81 0.02
N GLU A 214 0.70 -3.65 -0.48
CA GLU A 214 1.67 -4.73 -0.56
C GLU A 214 2.14 -5.12 0.84
N GLU A 215 2.36 -4.13 1.73
CA GLU A 215 2.68 -4.37 3.14
C GLU A 215 1.61 -5.21 3.83
N LEU A 216 0.32 -4.85 3.69
CA LEU A 216 -0.80 -5.65 4.22
C LEU A 216 -0.76 -7.08 3.70
N SER A 217 -0.60 -7.24 2.38
CA SER A 217 -0.54 -8.55 1.72
C SER A 217 0.65 -9.37 2.20
N TYR A 218 1.83 -8.74 2.26
CA TYR A 218 3.08 -9.38 2.67
C TYR A 218 3.06 -9.78 4.14
N ASN A 219 2.59 -8.90 5.02
CA ASN A 219 2.45 -9.20 6.45
C ASN A 219 1.54 -10.41 6.70
N LEU A 220 0.39 -10.46 6.01
CA LEU A 220 -0.54 -11.59 6.13
C LEU A 220 0.03 -12.87 5.51
N GLN A 221 0.81 -12.76 4.44
CA GLN A 221 1.47 -13.90 3.78
C GLN A 221 2.57 -14.49 4.66
N GLN A 222 3.50 -13.63 5.14
CA GLN A 222 4.65 -14.09 5.93
C GLN A 222 4.24 -14.72 7.27
N ASN A 223 3.12 -14.25 7.82
CA ASN A 223 2.52 -14.84 9.03
C ASN A 223 1.58 -16.01 8.74
N GLU A 224 1.53 -16.53 7.51
CA GLU A 224 0.64 -17.62 7.09
C GLU A 224 -0.85 -17.38 7.45
N ARG A 225 -1.24 -16.10 7.52
CA ARG A 225 -2.56 -15.70 7.99
C ARG A 225 -3.60 -15.67 6.88
N ALA A 226 -3.19 -15.41 5.65
CA ALA A 226 -4.07 -15.31 4.50
C ALA A 226 -3.53 -16.05 3.28
N THR A 227 -4.45 -16.50 2.41
CA THR A 227 -4.12 -16.98 1.07
C THR A 227 -4.23 -15.82 0.07
N LEU A 228 -3.15 -15.45 -0.58
CA LEU A 228 -3.12 -14.45 -1.63
C LEU A 228 -3.51 -15.07 -2.97
N ILE A 229 -4.38 -14.40 -3.72
CA ILE A 229 -4.94 -14.86 -5.00
C ILE A 229 -4.93 -13.71 -6.00
N GLY A 230 -4.43 -13.92 -7.20
CA GLY A 230 -4.39 -12.92 -8.26
C GLY A 230 -3.02 -12.82 -8.92
N GLU A 231 -2.55 -11.61 -9.17
CA GLU A 231 -1.26 -11.35 -9.81
C GLU A 231 -0.21 -10.89 -8.80
N THR A 232 1.07 -11.04 -9.20
CA THR A 232 2.19 -10.43 -8.46
C THR A 232 2.02 -8.91 -8.40
N THR A 233 2.23 -8.33 -7.23
CA THR A 233 2.04 -6.92 -6.99
C THR A 233 3.15 -6.06 -7.62
N ARG A 234 3.03 -4.76 -7.52
CA ARG A 234 3.88 -3.82 -8.25
C ARG A 234 5.33 -3.77 -7.78
N GLY A 235 5.61 -4.01 -6.50
CA GLY A 235 6.96 -3.99 -5.93
C GLY A 235 7.45 -2.60 -5.55
N GLY A 236 6.96 -2.07 -4.41
CA GLY A 236 7.42 -0.82 -3.82
C GLY A 236 7.34 -0.86 -2.30
N ALA A 237 8.50 -0.96 -1.64
CA ALA A 237 8.63 -1.17 -0.21
C ALA A 237 9.36 -0.03 0.52
N HIS A 238 9.67 1.06 -0.17
CA HIS A 238 10.42 2.17 0.38
C HIS A 238 9.54 3.39 0.61
N PRO A 239 9.04 3.64 1.84
CA PRO A 239 8.30 4.85 2.16
C PRO A 239 9.19 6.08 2.08
N GLY A 240 8.60 7.24 1.82
CA GLY A 240 9.35 8.49 1.73
C GLY A 240 8.47 9.71 1.73
N ASP A 241 9.12 10.86 1.66
CA ASP A 241 8.50 12.17 1.70
C ASP A 241 8.57 12.88 0.36
N ARG A 242 7.84 13.99 0.28
CA ARG A 242 7.82 14.86 -0.89
C ARG A 242 8.52 16.17 -0.55
N TYR A 243 9.34 16.65 -1.50
CA TYR A 243 10.09 17.90 -1.37
C TYR A 243 9.87 18.79 -2.59
N ARG A 244 9.80 20.11 -2.36
CA ARG A 244 9.71 21.09 -3.44
C ARG A 244 11.01 21.09 -4.24
N VAL A 245 10.89 21.07 -5.56
CA VAL A 245 12.02 21.21 -6.51
C VAL A 245 11.87 22.49 -7.34
N GLY A 246 10.65 22.89 -7.63
CA GLY A 246 10.32 24.10 -8.36
C GLY A 246 8.88 24.56 -8.07
N PRO A 247 8.41 25.65 -8.69
CA PRO A 247 7.06 26.16 -8.48
C PRO A 247 5.96 25.13 -8.74
N HIS A 248 6.15 24.26 -9.74
CA HIS A 248 5.22 23.21 -10.12
C HIS A 248 5.82 21.79 -10.05
N LEU A 249 6.98 21.66 -9.38
CA LEU A 249 7.73 20.41 -9.32
C LEU A 249 7.98 20.00 -7.87
N LYS A 250 7.71 18.73 -7.57
CA LYS A 250 8.01 18.09 -6.29
C LYS A 250 8.65 16.73 -6.49
N SER A 251 9.73 16.46 -5.75
CA SER A 251 10.31 15.12 -5.68
C SER A 251 9.54 14.25 -4.70
N SER A 252 9.45 12.95 -4.98
CA SER A 252 9.11 11.91 -4.02
C SER A 252 10.38 11.11 -3.77
N ILE A 253 10.93 11.17 -2.56
CA ILE A 253 12.21 10.56 -2.22
C ILE A 253 11.99 9.55 -1.09
N PRO A 254 12.18 8.26 -1.34
CA PRO A 254 12.20 7.25 -0.31
C PRO A 254 13.31 7.53 0.73
N ASN A 255 12.92 7.80 1.95
CA ASN A 255 13.84 8.02 3.07
C ASN A 255 13.85 6.87 4.06
N GLY A 256 12.97 5.88 3.83
CA GLY A 256 12.86 4.67 4.62
C GLY A 256 12.82 3.41 3.78
N ARG A 257 12.95 2.27 4.44
CA ARG A 257 12.79 0.93 3.85
C ARG A 257 12.08 0.00 4.82
N SER A 258 11.14 -0.77 4.31
CA SER A 258 10.50 -1.86 5.06
C SER A 258 11.46 -3.02 5.28
N ILE A 259 11.36 -3.67 6.44
CA ILE A 259 12.10 -4.88 6.81
C ILE A 259 11.12 -5.81 7.53
N ASN A 260 10.69 -6.87 6.85
CA ASN A 260 9.80 -7.82 7.49
C ASN A 260 10.58 -8.69 8.49
N PRO A 261 10.11 -8.86 9.75
CA PRO A 261 10.86 -9.56 10.80
C PRO A 261 11.01 -11.06 10.55
N ILE A 262 10.17 -11.68 9.71
CA ILE A 262 10.22 -13.11 9.39
C ILE A 262 11.19 -13.37 8.23
N SER A 263 11.04 -12.65 7.11
CA SER A 263 11.87 -12.85 5.92
C SER A 263 13.21 -12.12 5.97
N GLY A 264 13.36 -11.10 6.84
CA GLY A 264 14.53 -10.22 6.88
C GLY A 264 14.68 -9.31 5.67
N THR A 265 13.67 -9.29 4.77
CA THR A 265 13.65 -8.52 3.51
C THR A 265 12.29 -7.85 3.32
N ASN A 266 11.99 -7.43 2.09
CA ASN A 266 10.74 -6.81 1.70
C ASN A 266 10.36 -7.16 0.24
N TRP A 267 9.34 -6.50 -0.31
CA TRP A 267 8.79 -6.74 -1.64
C TRP A 267 9.28 -5.74 -2.71
N GLU A 268 10.33 -4.92 -2.42
CA GLU A 268 10.86 -3.96 -3.38
C GLU A 268 11.30 -4.65 -4.67
N ALA A 269 10.96 -4.04 -5.79
CA ALA A 269 11.24 -4.48 -7.17
C ALA A 269 10.60 -5.82 -7.59
N VAL A 270 10.39 -6.76 -6.67
CA VAL A 270 9.89 -8.12 -6.96
C VAL A 270 8.38 -8.27 -6.79
N GLY A 271 7.76 -7.41 -5.99
CA GLY A 271 6.35 -7.53 -5.62
C GLY A 271 6.06 -8.67 -4.64
N VAL A 272 4.81 -8.78 -4.21
CA VAL A 272 4.30 -9.88 -3.40
C VAL A 272 3.72 -10.92 -4.36
N VAL A 273 4.31 -12.10 -4.38
CA VAL A 273 3.87 -13.20 -5.27
C VAL A 273 2.69 -13.91 -4.61
N PRO A 274 1.53 -14.02 -5.28
CA PRO A 274 0.36 -14.69 -4.70
C PRO A 274 0.57 -16.21 -4.57
N HIS A 275 -0.13 -16.83 -3.61
CA HIS A 275 -0.15 -18.30 -3.46
C HIS A 275 -0.85 -18.99 -4.63
N LEU A 276 -1.88 -18.33 -5.19
CA LEU A 276 -2.61 -18.79 -6.37
C LEU A 276 -2.55 -17.71 -7.44
N ALA A 277 -1.68 -17.91 -8.42
CA ALA A 277 -1.54 -17.02 -9.56
C ALA A 277 -2.68 -17.25 -10.56
N VAL A 278 -3.53 -16.24 -10.71
CA VAL A 278 -4.63 -16.17 -11.68
C VAL A 278 -4.74 -14.74 -12.21
N PRO A 279 -5.34 -14.52 -13.40
CA PRO A 279 -5.68 -13.19 -13.85
C PRO A 279 -6.51 -12.43 -12.80
N GLU A 280 -6.30 -11.12 -12.68
CA GLU A 280 -6.97 -10.33 -11.64
C GLU A 280 -8.51 -10.39 -11.70
N GLU A 281 -9.07 -10.51 -12.90
CA GLU A 281 -10.51 -10.63 -13.12
C GLU A 281 -11.09 -11.95 -12.58
N GLU A 282 -10.29 -13.01 -12.48
CA GLU A 282 -10.72 -14.31 -11.96
C GLU A 282 -10.50 -14.44 -10.44
N ALA A 283 -9.69 -13.57 -9.85
CA ALA A 283 -9.24 -13.69 -8.46
C ALA A 283 -10.40 -13.69 -7.46
N PHE A 284 -11.42 -12.88 -7.70
CA PHE A 284 -12.61 -12.82 -6.82
C PHE A 284 -13.39 -14.14 -6.85
N ASP A 285 -13.68 -14.68 -8.02
CA ASP A 285 -14.46 -15.91 -8.17
C ASP A 285 -13.73 -17.10 -7.54
N VAL A 286 -12.40 -17.18 -7.72
CA VAL A 286 -11.56 -18.21 -7.08
C VAL A 286 -11.59 -18.10 -5.57
N ALA A 287 -11.44 -16.90 -5.03
CA ALA A 287 -11.48 -16.64 -3.58
C ALA A 287 -12.86 -16.93 -2.98
N TYR A 288 -13.91 -16.47 -3.66
CA TYR A 288 -15.28 -16.66 -3.19
C TYR A 288 -15.68 -18.13 -3.20
N ARG A 289 -15.34 -18.87 -4.24
CA ARG A 289 -15.51 -20.33 -4.29
C ARG A 289 -14.86 -21.03 -3.12
N LYS A 290 -13.58 -20.72 -2.82
CA LYS A 290 -12.86 -21.29 -1.68
C LYS A 290 -13.50 -20.93 -0.34
N ALA A 291 -13.98 -19.70 -0.20
CA ALA A 291 -14.68 -19.25 0.99
C ALA A 291 -16.00 -20.04 1.19
N LEU A 292 -16.78 -20.23 0.13
CA LEU A 292 -18.04 -21.00 0.16
C LEU A 292 -17.78 -22.48 0.47
N GLU A 293 -16.76 -23.09 -0.13
CA GLU A 293 -16.33 -24.46 0.17
C GLU A 293 -16.00 -24.62 1.65
N HIS A 294 -15.25 -23.66 2.25
CA HIS A 294 -14.99 -23.65 3.68
C HIS A 294 -16.29 -23.56 4.50
N VAL A 295 -17.20 -22.64 4.14
CA VAL A 295 -18.49 -22.47 4.84
C VAL A 295 -19.28 -23.77 4.90
N LEU A 296 -19.27 -24.56 3.83
CA LEU A 296 -19.97 -25.86 3.79
C LEU A 296 -19.35 -26.89 4.75
N THR A 297 -18.07 -26.77 5.12
CA THR A 297 -17.46 -27.66 6.12
C THR A 297 -17.91 -27.39 7.56
N LEU A 298 -18.54 -26.23 7.82
CA LEU A 298 -18.95 -25.81 9.15
C LEU A 298 -20.29 -26.40 9.60
N GLY A 299 -20.91 -27.25 8.79
CA GLY A 299 -22.17 -27.93 9.06
C GLY A 299 -23.40 -27.24 8.49
N ASN A 300 -24.55 -27.90 8.57
CA ASN A 300 -25.82 -27.48 7.95
C ASN A 300 -27.05 -27.66 8.87
N ASP A 301 -26.87 -27.70 10.16
CA ASP A 301 -27.94 -27.84 11.15
C ASP A 301 -28.24 -26.52 11.88
N GLY A 302 -29.39 -26.44 12.51
CA GLY A 302 -29.82 -25.26 13.25
C GLY A 302 -29.71 -23.97 12.48
N PRO A 303 -29.10 -22.90 13.06
CA PRO A 303 -28.90 -21.62 12.41
C PRO A 303 -27.98 -21.66 11.16
N ARG A 304 -27.15 -22.72 11.04
CA ARG A 304 -26.21 -22.91 9.94
C ARG A 304 -26.91 -23.32 8.64
N ARG A 305 -28.08 -23.93 8.71
CA ARG A 305 -28.81 -24.48 7.53
C ARG A 305 -28.98 -23.44 6.42
N THR A 306 -29.53 -22.29 6.72
CA THR A 306 -29.79 -21.22 5.73
C THR A 306 -28.48 -20.70 5.12
N ILE A 307 -27.42 -20.63 5.91
CA ILE A 307 -26.09 -20.21 5.44
C ILE A 307 -25.51 -21.27 4.49
N ALA A 308 -25.57 -22.53 4.84
CA ALA A 308 -25.08 -23.64 4.02
C ALA A 308 -25.88 -23.75 2.70
N GLU A 309 -27.20 -23.61 2.74
CA GLU A 309 -28.06 -23.59 1.54
C GLU A 309 -27.69 -22.44 0.62
N ALA A 310 -27.49 -21.21 1.16
CA ALA A 310 -27.07 -20.05 0.39
C ALA A 310 -25.65 -20.22 -0.20
N ALA A 311 -24.73 -20.86 0.54
CA ALA A 311 -23.39 -21.17 0.05
C ALA A 311 -23.44 -22.20 -1.09
N ALA A 312 -24.22 -23.26 -0.94
CA ALA A 312 -24.39 -24.29 -1.99
C ALA A 312 -25.06 -23.74 -3.25
N GLU A 313 -26.00 -22.80 -3.11
CA GLU A 313 -26.60 -22.07 -4.25
C GLU A 313 -25.57 -21.20 -4.98
N ALA A 314 -24.80 -20.41 -4.22
CA ALA A 314 -23.80 -19.51 -4.78
C ALA A 314 -22.63 -20.25 -5.50
N LEU A 315 -22.34 -21.49 -5.12
CA LEU A 315 -21.34 -22.33 -5.82
C LEU A 315 -21.83 -22.83 -7.19
N LYS A 316 -23.11 -22.76 -7.49
CA LYS A 316 -23.69 -23.21 -8.78
C LYS A 316 -23.80 -22.08 -9.79
N SER A 317 -23.73 -20.82 -9.32
CA SER A 317 -23.79 -19.61 -10.15
C SER A 317 -22.41 -19.23 -10.67
#